data_eae0ce826187b1208fab0fa4a2fc96fa
#
_entry.id   eae0ce826187b1208fab0fa4a2fc96fa
#
_cell.length_a   1.000
_cell.length_b   1.000
_cell.length_c   1.000
_cell.angle_alpha   90.00
_cell.angle_beta   90.00
_cell.angle_gamma   90.00
#
_symmetry.space_group_name_H-M   'P 1'
#
loop_
_entity.id
_entity.type
_entity.pdbx_description
1 polymer ?
#
loop_
_entity_poly.entity_id
_entity_poly.type
_entity_poly.pdbx_seq_one_letter_code
_entity_poly.pdbx_strand_id
1 'polypeptide(L)'
;MATTRTRSTVLTKDGIKWYYEQEGSGPDIVLIPDGFGECQMFDKPMSIIAGSGFTVTTFDMPGMSRSSSAPSETYHNVTAQKLATYVVTLLDQLDIKIASIWGCSSGASTVLALCSGFPERVRNGMPHEVPTVNPDILLHLPDSDPATISRELAVISKAYSGNEAAWDALGLEVHARLHENYPRWAYGYPRTIPSSAPTKTQDLHKKPIDWTVGASTPTELFFENIVIASKEGLNIGTLPGNHFPYVSHPEAFAKYVVETSRKYL
;
A
#
# COMPACT_ATOMS: atom_id res chain seq x y z
N MET A 1 -17.08 -4.29 21.94
CA MET A 1 -16.73 -2.96 22.46
C MET A 1 -16.21 -2.16 21.28
N ALA A 2 -16.54 -0.86 21.19
CA ALA A 2 -15.96 -0.03 20.15
C ALA A 2 -14.44 0.09 20.41
N THR A 3 -13.62 -0.19 19.42
CA THR A 3 -12.17 -0.03 19.48
C THR A 3 -11.84 1.47 19.36
N THR A 4 -10.92 1.96 20.19
CA THR A 4 -10.48 3.36 20.08
C THR A 4 -9.36 3.44 19.06
N ARG A 5 -9.53 4.30 18.04
CA ARG A 5 -8.51 4.58 17.04
C ARG A 5 -7.59 5.69 17.54
N THR A 6 -6.31 5.40 17.62
CA THR A 6 -5.26 6.39 17.85
C THR A 6 -4.83 7.01 16.51
N ARG A 7 -4.74 8.34 16.47
CA ARG A 7 -4.17 9.11 15.36
C ARG A 7 -3.03 9.96 15.93
N SER A 8 -1.83 9.79 15.40
CA SER A 8 -0.66 10.45 15.99
C SER A 8 0.46 10.64 14.97
N THR A 9 1.52 11.29 15.40
CA THR A 9 2.75 11.43 14.61
C THR A 9 3.94 10.94 15.42
N VAL A 10 4.95 10.39 14.72
CA VAL A 10 6.20 9.96 15.31
C VAL A 10 7.36 10.32 14.40
N LEU A 11 8.47 10.78 14.99
CA LEU A 11 9.71 11.06 14.27
C LEU A 11 10.63 9.85 14.37
N THR A 12 11.04 9.32 13.22
CA THR A 12 12.00 8.23 13.14
C THR A 12 13.43 8.73 12.94
N LYS A 13 14.43 7.87 13.18
CA LYS A 13 15.86 8.21 13.11
C LYS A 13 16.36 8.67 11.73
N ASP A 14 15.61 8.33 10.68
CA ASP A 14 15.83 8.74 9.28
C ASP A 14 15.24 10.12 8.95
N GLY A 15 14.75 10.85 9.97
CA GLY A 15 14.21 12.20 9.82
C GLY A 15 12.78 12.28 9.29
N ILE A 16 12.10 11.15 9.13
CA ILE A 16 10.73 11.11 8.67
C ILE A 16 9.79 11.34 9.85
N LYS A 17 8.98 12.40 9.78
CA LYS A 17 7.83 12.59 10.67
C LYS A 17 6.62 11.90 10.06
N TRP A 18 6.37 10.68 10.51
CA TRP A 18 5.23 9.87 10.08
C TRP A 18 3.95 10.31 10.75
N TYR A 19 2.87 10.36 9.99
CA TYR A 19 1.52 10.27 10.51
C TYR A 19 1.07 8.82 10.42
N TYR A 20 0.48 8.31 11.50
CA TYR A 20 -0.03 6.94 11.56
C TYR A 20 -1.36 6.86 12.29
N GLU A 21 -2.11 5.82 12.00
CA GLU A 21 -3.32 5.44 12.71
C GLU A 21 -3.18 3.99 13.20
N GLN A 22 -3.67 3.74 14.42
CA GLN A 22 -3.68 2.41 15.00
C GLN A 22 -5.00 2.15 15.73
N GLU A 23 -5.58 0.95 15.53
CA GLU A 23 -6.87 0.58 16.13
C GLU A 23 -6.89 -0.89 16.50
N GLY A 24 -7.62 -1.24 17.57
CA GLY A 24 -7.87 -2.61 18.00
C GLY A 24 -6.84 -3.16 18.99
N SER A 25 -6.86 -4.48 19.15
CA SER A 25 -5.94 -5.22 20.01
C SER A 25 -5.83 -6.67 19.54
N GLY A 26 -4.64 -7.26 19.67
CA GLY A 26 -4.33 -8.62 19.20
C GLY A 26 -3.10 -8.66 18.29
N PRO A 27 -2.93 -9.70 17.48
CA PRO A 27 -1.82 -9.79 16.54
C PRO A 27 -1.79 -8.62 15.57
N ASP A 28 -0.59 -8.13 15.24
CA ASP A 28 -0.40 -6.97 14.39
C ASP A 28 -0.67 -7.26 12.92
N ILE A 29 -1.42 -6.35 12.29
CA ILE A 29 -1.59 -6.20 10.85
C ILE A 29 -1.16 -4.80 10.45
N VAL A 30 -0.34 -4.69 9.41
CA VAL A 30 0.10 -3.43 8.82
C VAL A 30 -0.51 -3.29 7.43
N LEU A 31 -1.19 -2.17 7.18
CA LEU A 31 -1.75 -1.82 5.87
C LEU A 31 -0.90 -0.70 5.26
N ILE A 32 -0.18 -1.02 4.18
CA ILE A 32 0.68 -0.07 3.46
C ILE A 32 -0.12 0.52 2.30
N PRO A 33 -0.31 1.85 2.24
CA PRO A 33 -0.99 2.50 1.13
C PRO A 33 -0.30 2.26 -0.22
N ASP A 34 -1.02 2.54 -1.29
CA ASP A 34 -0.47 2.66 -2.63
C ASP A 34 0.54 3.83 -2.73
N GLY A 35 1.00 4.12 -3.96
CA GLY A 35 1.97 5.19 -4.17
C GLY A 35 1.46 6.60 -3.87
N PHE A 36 0.14 6.81 -3.79
CA PHE A 36 -0.42 8.10 -3.38
C PHE A 36 -0.35 8.32 -1.87
N GLY A 37 -0.11 7.26 -1.10
CA GLY A 37 0.33 7.32 0.28
C GLY A 37 -0.66 7.89 1.30
N GLU A 38 -1.96 7.88 1.02
CA GLU A 38 -3.01 8.41 1.89
C GLU A 38 -3.67 7.29 2.71
N CYS A 39 -3.34 7.17 3.98
CA CYS A 39 -3.82 6.07 4.80
C CYS A 39 -5.29 6.15 5.21
N GLN A 40 -5.92 7.31 5.14
CA GLN A 40 -7.35 7.45 5.47
C GLN A 40 -8.25 6.72 4.46
N MET A 41 -7.73 6.32 3.31
CA MET A 41 -8.43 5.43 2.38
C MET A 41 -8.76 4.07 3.01
N PHE A 42 -8.08 3.66 4.08
CA PHE A 42 -8.38 2.46 4.87
C PHE A 42 -9.38 2.67 6.01
N ASP A 43 -10.00 3.82 6.12
CA ASP A 43 -10.82 4.20 7.29
C ASP A 43 -11.89 3.16 7.65
N LYS A 44 -12.65 2.70 6.64
CA LYS A 44 -13.69 1.69 6.82
C LYS A 44 -13.15 0.29 7.14
N PRO A 45 -12.27 -0.30 6.32
CA PRO A 45 -11.80 -1.67 6.56
C PRO A 45 -10.96 -1.79 7.83
N MET A 46 -10.25 -0.74 8.24
CA MET A 46 -9.44 -0.74 9.45
C MET A 46 -10.28 -1.09 10.69
N SER A 47 -11.43 -0.45 10.89
CA SER A 47 -12.33 -0.76 12.01
C SER A 47 -12.90 -2.18 11.97
N ILE A 48 -13.18 -2.70 10.77
CA ILE A 48 -13.68 -4.08 10.60
C ILE A 48 -12.59 -5.09 10.99
N ILE A 49 -11.36 -4.88 10.56
CA ILE A 49 -10.21 -5.74 10.88
C ILE A 49 -9.92 -5.67 12.38
N ALA A 50 -9.89 -4.46 12.95
CA ALA A 50 -9.68 -4.25 14.40
C ALA A 50 -10.77 -4.93 15.23
N GLY A 51 -12.04 -4.82 14.81
CA GLY A 51 -13.17 -5.51 15.43
C GLY A 51 -13.10 -7.05 15.34
N SER A 52 -12.24 -7.57 14.47
CA SER A 52 -12.00 -9.01 14.29
C SER A 52 -10.87 -9.57 15.19
N GLY A 53 -10.33 -8.76 16.12
CA GLY A 53 -9.35 -9.17 17.13
C GLY A 53 -7.90 -8.98 16.69
N PHE A 54 -7.62 -7.95 15.91
CA PHE A 54 -6.26 -7.57 15.48
C PHE A 54 -5.92 -6.15 15.94
N THR A 55 -4.65 -5.87 16.11
CA THR A 55 -4.12 -4.51 16.11
C THR A 55 -3.80 -4.12 14.69
N VAL A 56 -4.45 -3.10 14.15
CA VAL A 56 -4.26 -2.64 12.79
C VAL A 56 -3.52 -1.32 12.79
N THR A 57 -2.44 -1.23 12.03
CA THR A 57 -1.65 -0.01 11.84
C THR A 57 -1.60 0.37 10.38
N THR A 58 -1.82 1.65 10.09
CA THR A 58 -1.60 2.25 8.78
C THR A 58 -0.96 3.62 8.93
N PHE A 59 -0.42 4.18 7.85
CA PHE A 59 0.34 5.43 7.90
C PHE A 59 0.35 6.13 6.54
N ASP A 60 0.55 7.45 6.55
CA ASP A 60 0.82 8.18 5.31
C ASP A 60 2.28 7.94 4.89
N MET A 61 2.50 7.64 3.61
CA MET A 61 3.84 7.38 3.08
C MET A 61 4.74 8.62 3.18
N PRO A 62 6.06 8.46 3.24
CA PRO A 62 6.99 9.60 3.29
C PRO A 62 6.76 10.58 2.15
N GLY A 63 6.68 11.86 2.48
CA GLY A 63 6.40 12.93 1.52
C GLY A 63 4.93 13.10 1.15
N MET A 64 4.04 12.22 1.59
CA MET A 64 2.61 12.24 1.24
C MET A 64 1.75 12.72 2.40
N SER A 65 0.64 13.35 2.07
CA SER A 65 -0.43 13.75 3.01
C SER A 65 0.11 14.39 4.30
N ARG A 66 -0.19 13.81 5.46
CA ARG A 66 0.23 14.33 6.78
C ARG A 66 1.69 13.98 7.14
N SER A 67 2.35 13.14 6.32
CA SER A 67 3.80 12.88 6.36
C SER A 67 4.59 13.73 5.34
N SER A 68 4.00 14.80 4.82
CA SER A 68 4.51 15.65 3.73
C SER A 68 5.82 16.39 4.06
N SER A 69 6.18 16.52 5.35
CA SER A 69 7.43 17.15 5.79
C SER A 69 8.65 16.22 5.74
N ALA A 70 8.49 15.00 5.26
CA ALA A 70 9.61 14.07 5.11
C ALA A 70 10.66 14.62 4.12
N PRO A 71 11.96 14.33 4.35
CA PRO A 71 13.03 14.74 3.44
C PRO A 71 12.79 14.25 2.01
N SER A 72 13.09 15.07 1.00
CA SER A 72 12.79 14.77 -0.41
C SER A 72 13.43 13.48 -0.92
N GLU A 73 14.61 13.12 -0.44
CA GLU A 73 15.29 11.86 -0.76
C GLU A 73 14.54 10.61 -0.28
N THR A 74 13.53 10.77 0.56
CA THR A 74 12.72 9.64 1.06
C THR A 74 11.61 9.23 0.09
N TYR A 75 11.29 10.07 -0.88
CA TYR A 75 10.24 9.82 -1.86
C TYR A 75 10.63 10.13 -3.33
N HIS A 76 11.75 10.82 -3.59
CA HIS A 76 12.27 11.03 -4.94
C HIS A 76 13.14 9.85 -5.39
N ASN A 77 12.79 9.24 -6.54
CA ASN A 77 13.48 8.07 -7.11
C ASN A 77 13.70 6.96 -6.06
N VAL A 78 12.70 6.76 -5.23
CA VAL A 78 12.75 5.76 -4.15
C VAL A 78 12.53 4.36 -4.71
N THR A 79 13.21 3.37 -4.13
CA THR A 79 13.03 1.95 -4.47
C THR A 79 12.16 1.25 -3.43
N ALA A 80 11.60 0.08 -3.81
CA ALA A 80 10.83 -0.76 -2.90
C ALA A 80 11.62 -1.12 -1.63
N GLN A 81 12.93 -1.44 -1.78
CA GLN A 81 13.83 -1.76 -0.66
C GLN A 81 14.02 -0.58 0.28
N LYS A 82 14.11 0.63 -0.27
CA LYS A 82 14.28 1.83 0.54
C LYS A 82 13.00 2.15 1.32
N LEU A 83 11.83 2.02 0.68
CA LEU A 83 10.54 2.14 1.37
C LEU A 83 10.39 1.09 2.47
N ALA A 84 10.77 -0.16 2.21
CA ALA A 84 10.77 -1.22 3.23
C ALA A 84 11.65 -0.87 4.44
N THR A 85 12.84 -0.31 4.20
CA THR A 85 13.73 0.15 5.29
C THR A 85 13.07 1.24 6.14
N TYR A 86 12.42 2.21 5.52
CA TYR A 86 11.69 3.25 6.24
C TYR A 86 10.51 2.70 7.05
N VAL A 87 9.74 1.77 6.45
CA VAL A 87 8.65 1.10 7.17
C VAL A 87 9.19 0.34 8.39
N VAL A 88 10.31 -0.36 8.28
CA VAL A 88 10.93 -1.05 9.44
C VAL A 88 11.30 -0.06 10.54
N THR A 89 11.84 1.12 10.22
CA THR A 89 12.14 2.14 11.24
C THR A 89 10.88 2.66 11.93
N LEU A 90 9.77 2.77 11.21
CA LEU A 90 8.47 3.10 11.79
C LEU A 90 7.97 1.98 12.71
N LEU A 91 8.02 0.72 12.27
CA LEU A 91 7.60 -0.43 13.07
C LEU A 91 8.43 -0.55 14.37
N ASP A 92 9.74 -0.26 14.30
CA ASP A 92 10.60 -0.21 15.49
C ASP A 92 10.14 0.85 16.48
N GLN A 93 9.79 2.04 15.98
CA GLN A 93 9.34 3.16 16.82
C GLN A 93 7.96 2.90 17.43
N LEU A 94 7.12 2.09 16.79
CA LEU A 94 5.80 1.68 17.28
C LEU A 94 5.82 0.38 18.09
N ASP A 95 7.01 -0.19 18.35
CA ASP A 95 7.21 -1.48 19.04
C ASP A 95 6.52 -2.68 18.36
N ILE A 96 6.27 -2.62 17.07
CA ILE A 96 5.71 -3.72 16.27
C ILE A 96 6.84 -4.64 15.85
N LYS A 97 6.93 -5.82 16.45
CA LYS A 97 8.04 -6.77 16.21
C LYS A 97 7.84 -7.62 14.96
N ILE A 98 6.61 -8.10 14.75
CA ILE A 98 6.25 -8.94 13.61
C ILE A 98 4.78 -8.70 13.24
N ALA A 99 4.47 -8.57 11.97
CA ALA A 99 3.10 -8.32 11.50
C ALA A 99 2.76 -9.15 10.25
N SER A 100 1.46 -9.40 10.04
CA SER A 100 0.91 -9.68 8.71
C SER A 100 0.85 -8.37 7.94
N ILE A 101 1.36 -8.32 6.72
CA ILE A 101 1.51 -7.05 6.00
C ILE A 101 0.77 -7.10 4.67
N TRP A 102 -0.16 -6.19 4.48
CA TRP A 102 -0.85 -5.96 3.20
C TRP A 102 -0.37 -4.66 2.57
N GLY A 103 -0.32 -4.62 1.23
CA GLY A 103 -0.03 -3.39 0.49
C GLY A 103 -0.53 -3.42 -0.94
N CYS A 104 -0.83 -2.23 -1.48
CA CYS A 104 -1.32 -2.03 -2.83
C CYS A 104 -0.28 -1.30 -3.70
N SER A 105 -0.14 -1.68 -4.96
CA SER A 105 0.70 -0.96 -5.92
C SER A 105 2.15 -0.80 -5.41
N SER A 106 2.65 0.41 -5.27
CA SER A 106 3.97 0.68 -4.67
C SER A 106 4.08 0.14 -3.23
N GLY A 107 2.97 0.13 -2.48
CA GLY A 107 2.88 -0.54 -1.18
C GLY A 107 3.04 -2.05 -1.29
N ALA A 108 2.52 -2.67 -2.36
CA ALA A 108 2.73 -4.10 -2.62
C ALA A 108 4.19 -4.43 -2.95
N SER A 109 4.88 -3.57 -3.73
CA SER A 109 6.33 -3.68 -3.95
C SER A 109 7.09 -3.58 -2.62
N THR A 110 6.62 -2.71 -1.72
CA THR A 110 7.19 -2.56 -0.37
C THR A 110 6.96 -3.82 0.47
N VAL A 111 5.77 -4.46 0.38
CA VAL A 111 5.51 -5.76 1.04
C VAL A 111 6.49 -6.84 0.56
N LEU A 112 6.71 -6.96 -0.75
CA LEU A 112 7.68 -7.92 -1.29
C LEU A 112 9.09 -7.62 -0.79
N ALA A 113 9.47 -6.33 -0.72
CA ALA A 113 10.78 -5.92 -0.22
C ALA A 113 10.94 -6.20 1.29
N LEU A 114 9.87 -6.09 2.09
CA LEU A 114 9.85 -6.50 3.49
C LEU A 114 9.99 -8.01 3.64
N CYS A 115 9.25 -8.80 2.86
CA CYS A 115 9.36 -10.27 2.87
C CYS A 115 10.77 -10.73 2.50
N SER A 116 11.41 -10.06 1.53
CA SER A 116 12.75 -10.42 1.05
C SER A 116 13.88 -9.92 1.97
N GLY A 117 13.83 -8.66 2.39
CA GLY A 117 14.92 -7.98 3.09
C GLY A 117 14.83 -8.04 4.62
N PHE A 118 13.64 -8.23 5.18
CA PHE A 118 13.35 -8.21 6.62
C PHE A 118 12.37 -9.32 7.02
N PRO A 119 12.67 -10.59 6.66
CA PRO A 119 11.73 -11.70 6.87
C PRO A 119 11.35 -11.92 8.33
N GLU A 120 12.21 -11.57 9.30
CA GLU A 120 11.93 -11.63 10.72
C GLU A 120 10.83 -10.67 11.19
N ARG A 121 10.54 -9.61 10.40
CA ARG A 121 9.52 -8.61 10.70
C ARG A 121 8.16 -8.96 10.09
N VAL A 122 8.11 -9.94 9.20
CA VAL A 122 6.93 -10.32 8.43
C VAL A 122 6.44 -11.70 8.84
N ARG A 123 5.15 -11.79 9.23
CA ARG A 123 4.48 -13.08 9.43
C ARG A 123 4.08 -13.67 8.07
N ASN A 124 3.37 -12.91 7.27
CA ASN A 124 3.06 -13.18 5.87
C ASN A 124 2.86 -11.88 5.10
N GLY A 125 3.13 -11.90 3.80
CA GLY A 125 2.90 -10.79 2.88
C GLY A 125 1.65 -10.97 2.04
N MET A 126 0.88 -9.92 1.88
CA MET A 126 -0.35 -9.88 1.06
C MET A 126 -0.23 -8.73 0.03
N PRO A 127 0.62 -8.88 -1.02
CA PRO A 127 0.73 -7.86 -2.06
C PRO A 127 -0.50 -7.84 -2.96
N HIS A 128 -0.96 -6.65 -3.33
CA HIS A 128 -2.05 -6.42 -4.26
C HIS A 128 -1.58 -5.57 -5.43
N GLU A 129 -1.67 -6.12 -6.65
CA GLU A 129 -1.34 -5.41 -7.90
C GLU A 129 0.03 -4.73 -7.88
N VAL A 130 1.08 -5.54 -7.77
CA VAL A 130 2.48 -5.08 -7.81
C VAL A 130 2.80 -4.47 -9.18
N PRO A 131 3.23 -3.20 -9.27
CA PRO A 131 3.66 -2.62 -10.52
C PRO A 131 4.99 -3.23 -10.96
N THR A 132 4.99 -3.94 -12.08
CA THR A 132 6.18 -4.53 -12.71
C THR A 132 6.61 -3.76 -13.94
N VAL A 133 5.66 -3.03 -14.54
CA VAL A 133 5.86 -2.12 -15.66
C VAL A 133 5.03 -0.85 -15.45
N ASN A 134 5.38 0.22 -16.14
CA ASN A 134 4.54 1.40 -16.19
C ASN A 134 3.58 1.30 -17.37
N PRO A 135 2.27 1.45 -17.17
CA PRO A 135 1.32 1.59 -18.26
C PRO A 135 1.63 2.81 -19.13
N ASP A 136 1.45 2.70 -20.44
CA ASP A 136 1.75 3.77 -21.41
C ASP A 136 1.06 5.10 -21.05
N ILE A 137 -0.17 5.02 -20.51
CA ILE A 137 -0.94 6.19 -20.07
C ILE A 137 -0.24 6.99 -18.96
N LEU A 138 0.71 6.42 -18.25
CA LEU A 138 1.43 7.07 -17.14
C LEU A 138 2.84 7.52 -17.53
N LEU A 139 3.36 7.14 -18.71
CA LEU A 139 4.76 7.37 -19.10
C LEU A 139 5.12 8.85 -19.25
N HIS A 140 4.16 9.69 -19.62
CA HIS A 140 4.37 11.14 -19.79
C HIS A 140 4.33 11.93 -18.47
N LEU A 141 3.71 11.39 -17.42
CA LEU A 141 3.46 12.10 -16.17
C LEU A 141 4.73 12.64 -15.50
N PRO A 142 5.86 11.89 -15.42
CA PRO A 142 7.07 12.42 -14.79
C PRO A 142 7.67 13.65 -15.48
N ASP A 143 7.26 13.96 -16.71
CA ASP A 143 7.74 15.09 -17.50
C ASP A 143 6.67 16.19 -17.65
N SER A 144 5.49 16.01 -17.03
CA SER A 144 4.37 16.95 -17.05
C SER A 144 4.44 17.95 -15.89
N ASP A 145 3.73 19.07 -16.01
CA ASP A 145 3.60 20.03 -14.91
C ASP A 145 2.66 19.52 -13.80
N PRO A 146 2.81 20.02 -12.55
CA PRO A 146 2.03 19.52 -11.41
C PRO A 146 0.51 19.62 -11.58
N ALA A 147 0.01 20.66 -12.25
CA ALA A 147 -1.44 20.86 -12.43
C ALA A 147 -2.02 19.84 -13.42
N THR A 148 -1.28 19.53 -14.48
CA THR A 148 -1.63 18.49 -15.45
C THR A 148 -1.61 17.12 -14.76
N ILE A 149 -0.55 16.78 -14.03
CA ILE A 149 -0.46 15.52 -13.27
C ILE A 149 -1.66 15.37 -12.34
N SER A 150 -1.93 16.41 -11.54
CA SER A 150 -3.02 16.37 -10.55
C SER A 150 -4.39 16.16 -11.20
N ARG A 151 -4.66 16.86 -12.30
CA ARG A 151 -5.91 16.71 -13.04
C ARG A 151 -6.09 15.31 -13.64
N GLU A 152 -5.06 14.80 -14.30
CA GLU A 152 -5.12 13.50 -14.97
C GLU A 152 -5.21 12.35 -13.98
N LEU A 153 -4.38 12.36 -12.93
CA LEU A 153 -4.42 11.32 -11.91
C LEU A 153 -5.71 11.32 -11.10
N ALA A 154 -6.35 12.48 -10.88
CA ALA A 154 -7.66 12.50 -10.25
C ALA A 154 -8.71 11.72 -11.05
N VAL A 155 -8.71 11.86 -12.39
CA VAL A 155 -9.61 11.13 -13.28
C VAL A 155 -9.26 9.64 -13.30
N ILE A 156 -7.98 9.33 -13.50
CA ILE A 156 -7.49 7.95 -13.56
C ILE A 156 -7.78 7.21 -12.25
N SER A 157 -7.45 7.79 -11.10
CA SER A 157 -7.64 7.16 -9.79
C SER A 157 -9.11 6.87 -9.50
N LYS A 158 -10.01 7.81 -9.85
CA LYS A 158 -11.45 7.61 -9.70
C LYS A 158 -11.94 6.43 -10.55
N ALA A 159 -11.52 6.35 -11.81
CA ALA A 159 -11.86 5.23 -12.69
C ALA A 159 -11.28 3.89 -12.18
N TYR A 160 -10.02 3.90 -11.72
CA TYR A 160 -9.35 2.72 -11.16
C TYR A 160 -9.84 2.30 -9.78
N SER A 161 -10.66 3.12 -9.11
CA SER A 161 -11.30 2.72 -7.84
C SER A 161 -12.29 1.56 -8.03
N GLY A 162 -12.89 1.46 -9.22
CA GLY A 162 -13.92 0.47 -9.52
C GLY A 162 -15.28 0.78 -8.86
N ASN A 163 -15.38 1.90 -8.13
CA ASN A 163 -16.62 2.39 -7.52
C ASN A 163 -16.51 3.91 -7.29
N GLU A 164 -16.93 4.69 -8.28
CA GLU A 164 -16.82 6.15 -8.23
C GLU A 164 -17.55 6.77 -7.04
N ALA A 165 -18.71 6.24 -6.65
CA ALA A 165 -19.46 6.75 -5.51
C ALA A 165 -18.71 6.53 -4.19
N ALA A 166 -18.06 5.37 -4.01
CA ALA A 166 -17.22 5.11 -2.85
C ALA A 166 -15.95 5.99 -2.85
N TRP A 167 -15.38 6.25 -4.04
CA TRP A 167 -14.26 7.17 -4.21
C TRP A 167 -14.64 8.60 -3.80
N ASP A 168 -15.75 9.13 -4.32
CA ASP A 168 -16.23 10.46 -3.98
C ASP A 168 -16.57 10.59 -2.48
N ALA A 169 -17.04 9.51 -1.86
CA ALA A 169 -17.35 9.44 -0.43
C ALA A 169 -16.12 9.48 0.50
N LEU A 170 -14.87 9.42 -0.02
CA LEU A 170 -13.66 9.67 0.77
C LEU A 170 -13.63 11.09 1.36
N GLY A 171 -14.32 12.03 0.73
CA GLY A 171 -14.51 13.39 1.23
C GLY A 171 -13.44 14.39 0.77
N LEU A 172 -13.77 15.67 0.91
CA LEU A 172 -12.98 16.77 0.34
C LEU A 172 -11.56 16.85 0.89
N GLU A 173 -11.34 16.55 2.17
CA GLU A 173 -10.01 16.63 2.78
C GLU A 173 -9.06 15.54 2.23
N VAL A 174 -9.57 14.32 2.03
CA VAL A 174 -8.78 13.23 1.43
C VAL A 174 -8.44 13.59 -0.01
N HIS A 175 -9.41 14.04 -0.79
CA HIS A 175 -9.17 14.46 -2.18
C HIS A 175 -8.17 15.62 -2.28
N ALA A 176 -8.25 16.61 -1.39
CA ALA A 176 -7.30 17.72 -1.36
C ALA A 176 -5.86 17.20 -1.15
N ARG A 177 -5.66 16.28 -0.19
CA ARG A 177 -4.34 15.67 0.04
C ARG A 177 -3.89 14.80 -1.15
N LEU A 178 -4.79 14.04 -1.76
CA LEU A 178 -4.46 13.24 -2.96
C LEU A 178 -4.01 14.15 -4.11
N HIS A 179 -4.65 15.30 -4.33
CA HIS A 179 -4.23 16.27 -5.34
C HIS A 179 -2.81 16.80 -5.10
N GLU A 180 -2.38 16.97 -3.86
CA GLU A 180 -1.01 17.34 -3.51
C GLU A 180 -0.03 16.16 -3.68
N ASN A 181 -0.49 14.93 -3.45
CA ASN A 181 0.35 13.72 -3.52
C ASN A 181 0.62 13.30 -4.96
N TYR A 182 -0.30 13.50 -5.89
CA TYR A 182 -0.18 13.05 -7.28
C TYR A 182 1.12 13.51 -7.97
N PRO A 183 1.50 14.80 -7.94
CA PRO A 183 2.78 15.23 -8.51
C PRO A 183 3.99 14.60 -7.82
N ARG A 184 3.96 14.46 -6.49
CA ARG A 184 5.05 13.83 -5.73
C ARG A 184 5.24 12.38 -6.13
N TRP A 185 4.14 11.64 -6.28
CA TRP A 185 4.16 10.27 -6.78
C TRP A 185 4.74 10.22 -8.21
N ALA A 186 4.23 11.04 -9.11
CA ALA A 186 4.65 11.04 -10.52
C ALA A 186 6.14 11.31 -10.69
N TYR A 187 6.72 12.22 -9.89
CA TYR A 187 8.15 12.53 -9.94
C TYR A 187 9.01 11.51 -9.19
N GLY A 188 8.46 10.82 -8.20
CA GLY A 188 9.23 10.02 -7.24
C GLY A 188 9.23 8.52 -7.46
N TYR A 189 8.14 7.94 -7.98
CA TYR A 189 7.87 6.50 -7.92
C TYR A 189 7.94 5.77 -9.27
N PRO A 190 7.32 6.25 -10.37
CA PRO A 190 7.17 5.47 -11.58
C PRO A 190 8.48 5.01 -12.21
N ARG A 191 9.54 5.80 -12.11
CA ARG A 191 10.84 5.48 -12.73
C ARG A 191 11.61 4.38 -11.98
N THR A 192 11.31 4.12 -10.73
CA THR A 192 12.15 3.25 -9.87
C THR A 192 11.41 2.11 -9.21
N ILE A 193 10.14 2.28 -8.84
CA ILE A 193 9.38 1.25 -8.13
C ILE A 193 9.19 -0.01 -8.98
N PRO A 194 8.73 0.03 -10.23
CA PRO A 194 8.48 -1.19 -11.02
C PRO A 194 9.73 -2.06 -11.17
N SER A 195 10.87 -1.46 -11.44
CA SER A 195 12.14 -2.18 -11.63
C SER A 195 12.80 -2.64 -10.32
N SER A 196 12.35 -2.13 -9.18
CA SER A 196 12.94 -2.45 -7.87
C SER A 196 12.11 -3.45 -7.05
N ALA A 197 10.94 -3.85 -7.49
CA ALA A 197 10.14 -4.85 -6.80
C ALA A 197 10.88 -6.21 -6.80
N PRO A 198 11.08 -6.87 -5.63
CA PRO A 198 11.77 -8.15 -5.58
C PRO A 198 10.85 -9.27 -6.07
N THR A 199 10.99 -9.65 -7.33
CA THR A 199 10.17 -10.67 -8.02
C THR A 199 10.97 -11.93 -8.40
N LYS A 200 12.23 -12.04 -7.92
CA LYS A 200 13.06 -13.23 -8.17
C LYS A 200 12.71 -14.35 -7.21
N THR A 201 12.83 -15.60 -7.67
CA THR A 201 12.56 -16.84 -6.89
C THR A 201 13.11 -16.76 -5.48
N GLN A 202 14.40 -16.44 -5.34
CA GLN A 202 15.07 -16.37 -4.03
C GLN A 202 14.48 -15.34 -3.06
N ASP A 203 13.74 -14.34 -3.56
CA ASP A 203 13.13 -13.30 -2.76
C ASP A 203 11.70 -13.66 -2.36
N LEU A 204 10.98 -14.34 -3.23
CA LEU A 204 9.56 -14.64 -3.07
C LEU A 204 9.28 -15.82 -2.12
N HIS A 205 10.27 -16.64 -1.81
CA HIS A 205 10.12 -17.83 -0.95
C HIS A 205 10.63 -17.67 0.49
N LYS A 206 11.07 -16.47 0.90
CA LYS A 206 11.54 -16.24 2.27
C LYS A 206 10.42 -16.19 3.30
N LYS A 207 9.22 -15.78 2.87
CA LYS A 207 8.01 -15.70 3.71
C LYS A 207 6.79 -16.16 2.93
N PRO A 208 5.73 -16.61 3.60
CA PRO A 208 4.46 -16.87 2.92
C PRO A 208 3.94 -15.62 2.23
N ILE A 209 3.51 -15.75 0.98
CA ILE A 209 2.93 -14.68 0.16
C ILE A 209 1.57 -15.15 -0.36
N ASP A 210 0.52 -14.39 -0.03
CA ASP A 210 -0.81 -14.53 -0.60
C ASP A 210 -1.07 -13.33 -1.54
N TRP A 211 -0.77 -13.51 -2.83
CA TRP A 211 -0.85 -12.44 -3.83
C TRP A 211 -2.28 -12.22 -4.31
N THR A 212 -2.64 -10.98 -4.64
CA THR A 212 -3.96 -10.67 -5.20
C THR A 212 -3.89 -9.66 -6.35
N VAL A 213 -4.91 -9.74 -7.22
CA VAL A 213 -5.22 -8.74 -8.25
C VAL A 213 -6.70 -8.39 -8.19
N GLY A 214 -7.10 -7.25 -8.70
CA GLY A 214 -8.51 -6.85 -8.78
C GLY A 214 -9.27 -7.70 -9.80
N ALA A 215 -10.44 -8.21 -9.41
CA ALA A 215 -11.27 -9.05 -10.27
C ALA A 215 -11.79 -8.33 -11.53
N SER A 216 -11.86 -7.00 -11.48
CA SER A 216 -12.32 -6.13 -12.57
C SER A 216 -11.21 -5.23 -13.13
N THR A 217 -9.99 -5.35 -12.66
CA THR A 217 -8.85 -4.63 -13.22
C THR A 217 -8.57 -5.12 -14.63
N PRO A 218 -8.36 -4.22 -15.62
CA PRO A 218 -7.94 -4.60 -16.95
C PRO A 218 -6.71 -5.53 -16.90
N THR A 219 -6.82 -6.69 -17.54
CA THR A 219 -5.83 -7.77 -17.41
C THR A 219 -4.43 -7.35 -17.82
N GLU A 220 -4.32 -6.49 -18.83
CA GLU A 220 -3.05 -5.99 -19.36
C GLU A 220 -2.20 -5.21 -18.35
N LEU A 221 -2.82 -4.68 -17.30
CA LEU A 221 -2.11 -3.85 -16.32
C LEU A 221 -1.30 -4.67 -15.31
N PHE A 222 -1.84 -5.81 -14.88
CA PHE A 222 -1.22 -6.64 -13.83
C PHE A 222 -1.12 -8.12 -14.19
N PHE A 223 -1.21 -8.45 -15.48
CA PHE A 223 -1.06 -9.83 -15.95
C PHE A 223 0.27 -10.45 -15.56
N GLU A 224 1.35 -9.66 -15.52
CA GLU A 224 2.67 -10.09 -15.09
C GLU A 224 2.67 -10.63 -13.65
N ASN A 225 1.81 -10.10 -12.76
CA ASN A 225 1.64 -10.63 -11.41
C ASN A 225 1.17 -12.09 -11.42
N ILE A 226 0.23 -12.42 -12.30
CA ILE A 226 -0.30 -13.78 -12.46
C ILE A 226 0.80 -14.70 -13.01
N VAL A 227 1.54 -14.23 -14.01
CA VAL A 227 2.65 -14.99 -14.62
C VAL A 227 3.74 -15.28 -13.58
N ILE A 228 4.18 -14.28 -12.83
CA ILE A 228 5.21 -14.44 -11.79
C ILE A 228 4.72 -15.41 -10.70
N ALA A 229 3.54 -15.18 -10.14
CA ALA A 229 3.01 -16.03 -9.08
C ALA A 229 2.84 -17.47 -9.54
N SER A 230 2.29 -17.69 -10.74
CA SER A 230 2.13 -19.04 -11.31
C SER A 230 3.46 -19.74 -11.53
N LYS A 231 4.45 -19.04 -12.09
CA LYS A 231 5.81 -19.58 -12.32
C LYS A 231 6.50 -19.97 -11.02
N GLU A 232 6.31 -19.20 -9.98
CA GLU A 232 6.93 -19.42 -8.67
C GLU A 232 6.08 -20.33 -7.75
N GLY A 233 4.94 -20.83 -8.21
CA GLY A 233 4.06 -21.71 -7.42
C GLY A 233 3.44 -21.00 -6.21
N LEU A 234 3.29 -19.66 -6.28
CA LEU A 234 2.66 -18.86 -5.23
C LEU A 234 1.13 -18.84 -5.40
N ASN A 235 0.43 -18.73 -4.28
CA ASN A 235 -1.00 -18.48 -4.31
C ASN A 235 -1.28 -17.09 -4.87
N ILE A 236 -2.11 -17.03 -5.91
CA ILE A 236 -2.65 -15.78 -6.42
C ILE A 236 -4.17 -15.88 -6.49
N GLY A 237 -4.85 -14.88 -5.93
CA GLY A 237 -6.30 -14.78 -5.92
C GLY A 237 -6.78 -13.44 -6.44
N THR A 238 -8.09 -13.25 -6.42
CA THR A 238 -8.70 -11.97 -6.80
C THR A 238 -9.43 -11.34 -5.62
N LEU A 239 -9.35 -10.01 -5.53
CA LEU A 239 -10.24 -9.21 -4.68
C LEU A 239 -11.33 -8.57 -5.56
N PRO A 240 -12.57 -8.40 -5.06
CA PRO A 240 -13.60 -7.72 -5.82
C PRO A 240 -13.21 -6.27 -6.08
N GLY A 241 -13.65 -5.73 -7.22
CA GLY A 241 -13.32 -4.39 -7.69
C GLY A 241 -12.01 -4.33 -8.47
N ASN A 242 -11.42 -3.14 -8.49
CA ASN A 242 -10.22 -2.80 -9.23
C ASN A 242 -9.06 -2.54 -8.26
N HIS A 243 -8.23 -1.51 -8.58
CA HIS A 243 -6.97 -1.20 -7.90
C HIS A 243 -7.10 -0.86 -6.40
N PHE A 244 -8.25 -0.30 -5.96
CA PHE A 244 -8.47 0.12 -4.58
C PHE A 244 -9.61 -0.67 -3.90
N PRO A 245 -9.46 -2.01 -3.68
CA PRO A 245 -10.51 -2.83 -3.08
C PRO A 245 -10.88 -2.38 -1.66
N TYR A 246 -9.96 -1.76 -0.93
CA TYR A 246 -10.18 -1.20 0.40
C TYR A 246 -11.10 0.03 0.40
N VAL A 247 -11.25 0.71 -0.74
CA VAL A 247 -12.21 1.82 -0.95
C VAL A 247 -13.53 1.27 -1.51
N SER A 248 -13.44 0.49 -2.59
CA SER A 248 -14.61 0.05 -3.35
C SER A 248 -15.41 -1.08 -2.67
N HIS A 249 -14.74 -1.97 -1.94
CA HIS A 249 -15.32 -3.17 -1.31
C HIS A 249 -14.71 -3.42 0.09
N PRO A 250 -14.84 -2.47 1.03
CA PRO A 250 -14.10 -2.48 2.29
C PRO A 250 -14.39 -3.71 3.17
N GLU A 251 -15.62 -4.25 3.13
CA GLU A 251 -16.01 -5.45 3.89
C GLU A 251 -15.34 -6.71 3.33
N ALA A 252 -15.36 -6.89 2.01
CA ALA A 252 -14.72 -8.03 1.35
C ALA A 252 -13.19 -7.98 1.48
N PHE A 253 -12.62 -6.79 1.36
CA PHE A 253 -11.21 -6.55 1.62
C PHE A 253 -10.82 -6.90 3.07
N ALA A 254 -11.54 -6.37 4.05
CA ALA A 254 -11.28 -6.65 5.47
C ALA A 254 -11.39 -8.15 5.78
N LYS A 255 -12.42 -8.82 5.24
CA LYS A 255 -12.57 -10.28 5.38
C LYS A 255 -11.34 -11.02 4.84
N TYR A 256 -10.88 -10.68 3.63
CA TYR A 256 -9.68 -11.28 3.04
C TYR A 256 -8.45 -11.12 3.93
N VAL A 257 -8.19 -9.90 4.40
CA VAL A 257 -7.02 -9.61 5.26
C VAL A 257 -7.08 -10.41 6.56
N VAL A 258 -8.25 -10.46 7.22
CA VAL A 258 -8.47 -11.22 8.46
C VAL A 258 -8.27 -12.72 8.25
N GLU A 259 -8.94 -13.30 7.25
CA GLU A 259 -8.89 -14.74 7.00
C GLU A 259 -7.49 -15.18 6.58
N THR A 260 -6.81 -14.38 5.75
CA THR A 260 -5.43 -14.67 5.33
C THR A 260 -4.45 -14.55 6.49
N SER A 261 -4.54 -13.50 7.31
CA SER A 261 -3.67 -13.35 8.47
C SER A 261 -3.82 -14.49 9.48
N ARG A 262 -5.05 -14.98 9.69
CA ARG A 262 -5.33 -16.10 10.61
C ARG A 262 -4.65 -17.42 10.23
N LYS A 263 -4.35 -17.64 8.95
CA LYS A 263 -3.65 -18.87 8.50
C LYS A 263 -2.25 -18.98 9.08
N TYR A 264 -1.67 -17.88 9.54
CA TYR A 264 -0.26 -17.80 9.95
C TYR A 264 -0.08 -17.39 11.42
N LEU A 265 -1.15 -17.42 12.23
CA LEU A 265 -1.10 -17.24 13.68
C LEU A 265 -0.86 -18.59 14.39
#